data_757323cad33d24b27483d0b2dd882542
#
_entry.id   757323cad33d24b27483d0b2dd882542
#
_cell.length_a   1.000
_cell.length_b   1.000
_cell.length_c   1.000
_cell.angle_alpha   90.00
_cell.angle_beta   90.00
_cell.angle_gamma   90.00
#
_symmetry.space_group_name_H-M   'P 1'
#
loop_
_entity.id
_entity.type
_entity.pdbx_description
1 polymer ?
#
loop_
_entity_poly.entity_id
_entity_poly.type
_entity_poly.pdbx_seq_one_letter_code
_entity_poly.pdbx_strand_id
1 'polypeptide(L)'
;MGARVIFNIKQEEGNYICLYSHWGEYTALEDAGRAIAKARPRWGDDSYCARIIISQLIGTEWDSETGFGLWVSNEPCTEETWVLIDLQEQTVTAVDGTHTFEGFINYHSVAV
;
A
#
# COMPACT_ATOMS: atom_id res chain seq x y z
N MET A 1 -9.62 19.48 5.59
CA MET A 1 -9.58 18.21 5.48
C MET A 1 -8.28 17.65 5.26
N GLY A 2 -7.88 16.67 5.86
CA GLY A 2 -6.58 16.08 5.74
C GLY A 2 -6.41 15.38 4.42
N ALA A 3 -5.21 15.13 4.02
CA ALA A 3 -4.89 14.39 2.82
C ALA A 3 -4.75 12.91 3.18
N ARG A 4 -5.84 12.29 3.53
CA ARG A 4 -5.87 10.94 4.10
C ARG A 4 -5.93 9.88 3.02
N VAL A 5 -5.25 8.77 3.26
CA VAL A 5 -5.31 7.63 2.36
C VAL A 5 -5.25 6.35 3.19
N ILE A 6 -5.91 5.31 2.71
CA ILE A 6 -5.84 3.99 3.33
C ILE A 6 -5.28 3.03 2.32
N PHE A 7 -4.16 2.41 2.64
CA PHE A 7 -3.57 1.37 1.83
C PHE A 7 -4.08 0.04 2.36
N ASN A 8 -4.78 -0.70 1.51
CA ASN A 8 -5.32 -2.02 1.85
C ASN A 8 -4.40 -3.06 1.25
N ILE A 9 -3.79 -3.89 2.08
CA ILE A 9 -2.89 -4.93 1.60
C ILE A 9 -3.57 -6.27 1.79
N LYS A 10 -4.02 -6.87 0.68
CA LYS A 10 -4.75 -8.12 0.72
C LYS A 10 -3.80 -9.29 0.79
N GLN A 11 -3.98 -10.11 1.80
CA GLN A 11 -3.16 -11.29 2.02
C GLN A 11 -3.93 -12.55 1.67
N GLU A 12 -3.28 -13.69 1.81
CA GLU A 12 -3.92 -14.99 1.71
C GLU A 12 -5.13 -15.04 2.60
N GLU A 13 -6.12 -15.79 2.22
CA GLU A 13 -7.33 -16.01 3.03
C GLU A 13 -8.25 -14.81 3.09
N GLY A 14 -8.02 -13.81 2.25
CA GLY A 14 -8.95 -12.70 2.16
C GLY A 14 -8.89 -11.69 3.26
N ASN A 15 -7.84 -11.72 4.06
CA ASN A 15 -7.64 -10.70 5.08
C ASN A 15 -6.88 -9.51 4.52
N TYR A 16 -7.16 -8.35 5.07
CA TYR A 16 -6.51 -7.11 4.64
C TYR A 16 -5.79 -6.49 5.82
N ILE A 17 -4.56 -6.06 5.59
CA ILE A 17 -3.88 -5.19 6.53
C ILE A 17 -4.12 -3.78 6.00
N CYS A 18 -4.71 -2.94 6.83
CA CYS A 18 -5.07 -1.59 6.43
C CYS A 18 -4.14 -0.60 7.11
N LEU A 19 -3.49 0.22 6.31
CA LEU A 19 -2.58 1.24 6.80
C LEU A 19 -3.17 2.60 6.48
N TYR A 20 -3.50 3.36 7.51
CA TYR A 20 -3.99 4.71 7.38
C TYR A 20 -2.83 5.68 7.40
N SER A 21 -2.82 6.62 6.45
CA SER A 21 -1.82 7.67 6.41
C SER A 21 -2.53 9.01 6.39
N HIS A 22 -2.21 9.87 7.34
CA HIS A 22 -2.91 11.14 7.49
C HIS A 22 -2.52 12.15 6.42
N TRP A 23 -1.30 12.04 5.89
CA TRP A 23 -0.79 13.03 4.94
C TRP A 23 -0.49 12.48 3.57
N GLY A 24 -0.85 11.23 3.29
CA GLY A 24 -0.32 10.52 2.15
C GLY A 24 -1.11 10.62 0.86
N GLU A 25 -2.23 11.32 0.83
CA GLU A 25 -3.13 11.27 -0.31
C GLU A 25 -2.47 11.72 -1.62
N TYR A 26 -1.70 12.80 -1.57
CA TYR A 26 -1.20 13.42 -2.80
C TYR A 26 -0.07 12.64 -3.45
N THR A 27 0.61 11.80 -2.69
CA THR A 27 1.70 11.00 -3.25
C THR A 27 1.43 9.50 -3.10
N ALA A 28 0.16 9.13 -2.84
CA ALA A 28 -0.16 7.75 -2.49
C ALA A 28 0.25 6.76 -3.58
N LEU A 29 0.00 7.11 -4.85
CA LEU A 29 0.29 6.16 -5.93
C LEU A 29 1.78 6.01 -6.15
N GLU A 30 2.53 7.10 -6.10
CA GLU A 30 3.99 7.01 -6.22
C GLU A 30 4.59 6.27 -5.03
N ASP A 31 4.06 6.54 -3.84
CA ASP A 31 4.56 5.88 -2.63
C ASP A 31 4.30 4.38 -2.70
N ALA A 32 3.10 4.00 -3.14
CA ALA A 32 2.77 2.59 -3.28
C ALA A 32 3.67 1.91 -4.31
N GLY A 33 3.90 2.58 -5.44
CA GLY A 33 4.77 2.02 -6.48
C GLY A 33 6.18 1.80 -5.96
N ARG A 34 6.70 2.76 -5.23
CA ARG A 34 8.05 2.65 -4.67
C ARG A 34 8.12 1.53 -3.64
N ALA A 35 7.09 1.43 -2.79
CA ALA A 35 7.06 0.38 -1.77
C ALA A 35 6.99 -1.00 -2.38
N ILE A 36 6.16 -1.17 -3.41
CA ILE A 36 6.01 -2.44 -4.09
C ILE A 36 7.32 -2.82 -4.79
N ALA A 37 7.96 -1.84 -5.43
CA ALA A 37 9.24 -2.10 -6.09
C ALA A 37 10.29 -2.57 -5.09
N LYS A 38 10.31 -1.98 -3.90
CA LYS A 38 11.26 -2.36 -2.87
C LYS A 38 11.00 -3.79 -2.38
N ALA A 39 9.74 -4.21 -2.41
CA ALA A 39 9.36 -5.54 -1.94
C ALA A 39 9.53 -6.63 -3.00
N ARG A 40 10.01 -6.28 -4.20
CA ARG A 40 10.11 -7.22 -5.33
C ARG A 40 10.70 -8.57 -4.98
N PRO A 41 11.80 -8.67 -4.22
CA PRO A 41 12.36 -9.98 -3.93
C PRO A 41 11.45 -10.88 -3.10
N ARG A 42 10.39 -10.33 -2.53
CA ARG A 42 9.46 -11.06 -1.68
C ARG A 42 8.03 -11.03 -2.17
N TRP A 43 7.80 -10.75 -3.44
CA TRP A 43 6.44 -10.68 -3.96
C TRP A 43 5.66 -11.99 -3.77
N GLY A 44 6.34 -13.11 -3.72
CA GLY A 44 5.68 -14.39 -3.51
C GLY A 44 5.60 -14.82 -2.05
N ASP A 45 5.93 -13.94 -1.12
CA ASP A 45 5.95 -14.28 0.30
C ASP A 45 5.16 -13.20 1.04
N ASP A 46 3.88 -13.47 1.29
CA ASP A 46 2.96 -12.45 1.80
C ASP A 46 3.45 -11.72 3.04
N SER A 47 3.91 -12.44 4.03
CA SER A 47 4.25 -11.78 5.29
C SER A 47 5.46 -10.88 5.14
N TYR A 48 6.46 -11.32 4.40
CA TYR A 48 7.63 -10.48 4.17
C TYR A 48 7.30 -9.32 3.25
N CYS A 49 6.52 -9.58 2.20
CA CYS A 49 6.15 -8.55 1.25
C CYS A 49 5.33 -7.46 1.93
N ALA A 50 4.34 -7.86 2.73
CA ALA A 50 3.49 -6.88 3.41
C ALA A 50 4.33 -6.03 4.37
N ARG A 51 5.22 -6.65 5.12
CA ARG A 51 6.05 -5.91 6.06
C ARG A 51 6.93 -4.89 5.35
N ILE A 52 7.53 -5.28 4.22
CA ILE A 52 8.40 -4.36 3.49
C ILE A 52 7.59 -3.21 2.92
N ILE A 53 6.41 -3.49 2.37
CA ILE A 53 5.56 -2.44 1.83
C ILE A 53 5.18 -1.45 2.93
N ILE A 54 4.71 -1.96 4.07
CA ILE A 54 4.30 -1.10 5.18
C ILE A 54 5.48 -0.28 5.67
N SER A 55 6.65 -0.92 5.78
CA SER A 55 7.85 -0.24 6.22
C SER A 55 8.20 0.94 5.31
N GLN A 56 8.10 0.74 4.00
CA GLN A 56 8.41 1.79 3.06
C GLN A 56 7.38 2.92 3.13
N LEU A 57 6.11 2.58 3.32
CA LEU A 57 5.06 3.59 3.38
C LEU A 57 5.16 4.44 4.64
N ILE A 58 5.55 3.86 5.76
CA ILE A 58 5.68 4.60 7.00
C ILE A 58 7.02 5.35 7.06
N GLY A 59 8.06 4.73 6.52
CA GLY A 59 9.38 5.37 6.49
C GLY A 59 9.96 5.52 7.88
N THR A 60 10.41 6.72 8.20
CA THR A 60 11.08 6.97 9.47
C THR A 60 10.09 7.30 10.60
N GLU A 61 8.79 7.24 10.33
CA GLU A 61 7.78 7.67 11.30
C GLU A 61 7.24 6.52 12.14
N TRP A 62 7.96 5.41 12.23
CA TRP A 62 7.49 4.21 12.90
C TRP A 62 7.07 4.43 14.35
N ASP A 63 7.75 5.28 15.06
CA ASP A 63 7.45 5.52 16.46
C ASP A 63 6.77 6.85 16.71
N SER A 64 6.26 7.48 15.66
CA SER A 64 5.48 8.69 15.82
C SER A 64 4.14 8.35 16.47
N GLU A 65 3.68 9.24 17.33
CA GLU A 65 2.45 9.06 18.06
C GLU A 65 1.23 9.17 17.16
N THR A 66 1.32 9.91 16.08
CA THR A 66 0.21 10.16 15.17
C THR A 66 0.70 10.03 13.72
N GLY A 67 -0.22 10.15 12.79
CA GLY A 67 0.09 10.16 11.36
C GLY A 67 -0.18 8.86 10.67
N PHE A 68 -0.03 7.74 11.34
CA PHE A 68 -0.26 6.41 10.76
C PHE A 68 -1.05 5.55 11.72
N GLY A 69 -1.92 4.72 11.16
CA GLY A 69 -2.66 3.74 11.93
C GLY A 69 -2.65 2.41 11.19
N LEU A 70 -2.80 1.32 11.90
CA LEU A 70 -2.66 -0.01 11.32
C LEU A 70 -3.68 -0.93 11.95
N TRP A 71 -4.44 -1.66 11.12
CA TRP A 71 -5.39 -2.63 11.65
C TRP A 71 -5.62 -3.72 10.60
N VAL A 72 -6.33 -4.76 11.00
CA VAL A 72 -6.63 -5.89 10.12
C VAL A 72 -8.14 -5.94 9.94
N SER A 73 -8.58 -6.24 8.73
CA SER A 73 -9.99 -6.28 8.41
C SER A 73 -10.26 -7.44 7.45
N ASN A 74 -11.49 -7.92 7.40
CA ASN A 74 -11.86 -8.93 6.42
C ASN A 74 -12.48 -8.32 5.17
N GLU A 75 -12.50 -6.99 5.07
CA GLU A 75 -12.97 -6.27 3.90
C GLU A 75 -12.06 -5.09 3.66
N PRO A 76 -11.89 -4.66 2.41
CA PRO A 76 -11.10 -3.47 2.16
C PRO A 76 -11.81 -2.23 2.67
N CYS A 77 -11.04 -1.28 3.16
CA CYS A 77 -11.58 -0.01 3.61
C CYS A 77 -11.54 0.98 2.46
N THR A 78 -12.71 1.45 2.05
CA THR A 78 -12.81 2.33 0.90
C THR A 78 -13.47 3.67 1.25
N GLU A 79 -13.48 4.03 2.51
CA GLU A 79 -14.16 5.24 2.96
C GLU A 79 -13.39 6.52 2.71
N GLU A 80 -12.07 6.42 2.63
CA GLU A 80 -11.22 7.56 2.30
C GLU A 80 -10.65 7.30 0.92
N THR A 81 -9.73 8.15 0.49
CA THR A 81 -8.92 7.79 -0.67
C THR A 81 -8.23 6.47 -0.34
N TRP A 82 -8.28 5.53 -1.24
CA TRP A 82 -7.79 4.20 -0.95
C TRP A 82 -6.98 3.61 -2.10
N VAL A 83 -6.09 2.70 -1.73
CA VAL A 83 -5.30 1.92 -2.67
C VAL A 83 -5.40 0.48 -2.22
N LEU A 84 -5.67 -0.43 -3.14
CA LEU A 84 -5.77 -1.86 -2.84
C LEU A 84 -4.58 -2.58 -3.45
N ILE A 85 -3.73 -3.14 -2.62
CA ILE A 85 -2.54 -3.88 -3.03
C ILE A 85 -2.83 -5.35 -2.78
N ASP A 86 -3.01 -6.12 -3.85
CA ASP A 86 -3.40 -7.52 -3.76
C ASP A 86 -2.16 -8.39 -3.94
N LEU A 87 -1.69 -8.97 -2.84
CA LEU A 87 -0.48 -9.77 -2.87
C LEU A 87 -0.69 -11.12 -3.56
N GLN A 88 -1.93 -11.60 -3.58
CA GLN A 88 -2.23 -12.88 -4.21
C GLN A 88 -2.20 -12.76 -5.73
N GLU A 89 -2.82 -11.73 -6.26
CA GLU A 89 -2.87 -11.52 -7.72
C GLU A 89 -1.71 -10.67 -8.20
N GLN A 90 -0.98 -10.07 -7.29
CA GLN A 90 0.12 -9.14 -7.59
C GLN A 90 -0.38 -7.99 -8.46
N THR A 91 -1.45 -7.36 -7.98
CA THR A 91 -2.07 -6.24 -8.67
C THR A 91 -2.32 -5.10 -7.70
N VAL A 92 -2.49 -3.90 -8.25
CA VAL A 92 -2.85 -2.71 -7.47
C VAL A 92 -4.06 -2.09 -8.13
N THR A 93 -5.08 -1.81 -7.33
CA THR A 93 -6.28 -1.14 -7.78
C THR A 93 -6.40 0.18 -7.06
N ALA A 94 -6.64 1.23 -7.81
CA ALA A 94 -6.82 2.56 -7.26
C ALA A 94 -7.76 3.33 -8.19
N VAL A 95 -7.83 4.62 -8.04
CA VAL A 95 -8.76 5.44 -8.80
C VAL A 95 -8.53 5.32 -10.31
N ASP A 96 -7.31 5.04 -10.73
CA ASP A 96 -6.97 4.93 -12.14
C ASP A 96 -7.13 3.51 -12.69
N GLY A 97 -7.69 2.58 -11.92
CA GLY A 97 -7.95 1.22 -12.38
C GLY A 97 -7.02 0.21 -11.75
N THR A 98 -6.94 -0.96 -12.37
CA THR A 98 -6.15 -2.06 -11.86
C THR A 98 -4.93 -2.31 -12.74
N HIS A 99 -3.78 -2.46 -12.12
CA HIS A 99 -2.51 -2.71 -12.81
C HIS A 99 -1.81 -3.90 -12.16
N THR A 100 -0.98 -4.60 -12.93
CA THR A 100 -0.07 -5.56 -12.31
C THR A 100 0.96 -4.79 -11.51
N PHE A 101 1.70 -5.49 -10.64
CA PHE A 101 2.77 -4.84 -9.88
C PHE A 101 3.77 -4.15 -10.82
N GLU A 102 4.21 -4.87 -11.86
CA GLU A 102 5.17 -4.27 -12.80
C GLU A 102 4.57 -3.08 -13.52
N GLY A 103 3.33 -3.20 -13.98
CA GLY A 103 2.69 -2.10 -14.69
C GLY A 103 2.51 -0.89 -13.80
N PHE A 104 2.15 -1.11 -12.55
CA PHE A 104 1.94 -0.03 -11.60
C PHE A 104 3.25 0.69 -11.30
N ILE A 105 4.32 -0.07 -11.10
CA ILE A 105 5.63 0.50 -10.85
C ILE A 105 6.06 1.35 -12.03
N ASN A 106 5.90 0.83 -13.24
CA ASN A 106 6.32 1.57 -14.42
C ASN A 106 5.51 2.84 -14.65
N TYR A 107 4.25 2.82 -14.24
CA TYR A 107 3.37 3.95 -14.50
C TYR A 107 3.48 5.02 -13.41
N HIS A 108 3.60 4.62 -12.16
CA HIS A 108 3.55 5.55 -11.04
C HIS A 108 4.87 5.79 -10.34
N SER A 109 5.77 4.80 -10.36
CA SER A 109 7.03 4.99 -9.69
C SER A 109 7.87 5.93 -10.52
N VAL A 110 8.14 7.07 -9.98
CA VAL A 110 9.03 7.97 -10.66
C VAL A 110 10.38 7.34 -10.60
N ALA A 111 10.89 7.03 -11.71
CA ALA A 111 12.17 6.41 -11.75
C ALA A 111 13.19 7.29 -11.11
N VAL A 112 13.97 6.74 -10.33
CA VAL A 112 14.97 7.54 -9.66
C VAL A 112 16.29 6.85 -9.69
#